data_6b9cc27ee845af2c24f96c791d2d0f81
#
_entry.id   6b9cc27ee845af2c24f96c791d2d0f81
#
_cell.length_a   1.000
_cell.length_b   1.000
_cell.length_c   1.000
_cell.angle_alpha   90.00
_cell.angle_beta   90.00
_cell.angle_gamma   90.00
#
_symmetry.space_group_name_H-M   'P 1'
#
loop_
_entity.id
_entity.type
_entity.pdbx_description
1 polymer ?
#
loop_
_entity_poly.entity_id
_entity_poly.type
_entity_poly.pdbx_seq_one_letter_code
_entity_poly.pdbx_strand_id
1 'polypeptide(L)'
;AAIFTPEGPTVAPVGSYNSEVGVPLTVFRADESTRYLVIEMGADHVGNIEYLANIAHPDHGAILKVGTAHAGEFGGVDNIERTKGELAEGVQPTGSLALNADDERVLRMASRSVAPITYFGVGEKTDANGQPYERYVAALNLRTTDAGCPEFTLRLPDGSEYEISSQLIGEHHVHNLLAAATIAYNSGISGEKIARALNKAAAASKWRMARTDRADGVTVINDAYNANPESMAAALRTLAQLGRTVDPATGQPHRTWAVLGAMLELGDASVEEHDRIGRLVVRMNISKLIAVGDETK
;
A
#
# COMPACT_ATOMS: atom_id res chain seq x y z
N ALA A 1 -3.87 -5.09 10.98
CA ALA A 1 -4.34 -6.24 11.78
C ALA A 1 -3.17 -7.08 12.32
N ALA A 2 -2.20 -7.55 11.48
CA ALA A 2 -1.12 -8.46 11.92
C ALA A 2 -0.31 -7.97 13.12
N ILE A 3 -0.12 -6.65 13.27
CA ILE A 3 0.58 -6.07 14.43
C ILE A 3 -0.30 -6.09 15.69
N PHE A 4 -1.59 -5.83 15.55
CA PHE A 4 -2.51 -5.67 16.68
C PHE A 4 -3.05 -7.00 17.22
N THR A 5 -3.25 -8.01 16.36
CA THR A 5 -3.82 -9.32 16.77
C THR A 5 -3.06 -9.99 17.93
N PRO A 6 -1.72 -9.95 17.99
CA PRO A 6 -0.98 -10.47 19.15
C PRO A 6 -1.11 -9.63 20.42
N GLU A 7 -1.59 -8.39 20.31
CA GLU A 7 -1.68 -7.43 21.40
C GLU A 7 -3.09 -7.40 22.05
N GLY A 8 -4.09 -8.00 21.39
CA GLY A 8 -5.44 -8.09 21.94
C GLY A 8 -6.50 -8.42 20.89
N PRO A 9 -7.74 -8.61 21.34
CA PRO A 9 -8.86 -8.87 20.45
C PRO A 9 -8.97 -7.81 19.35
N THR A 10 -8.85 -8.24 18.11
CA THR A 10 -8.78 -7.37 16.94
C THR A 10 -9.85 -7.73 15.92
N VAL A 11 -10.64 -6.75 15.53
CA VAL A 11 -11.58 -6.85 14.40
C VAL A 11 -10.97 -6.17 13.19
N ALA A 12 -11.00 -6.84 12.05
CA ALA A 12 -10.50 -6.32 10.76
C ALA A 12 -11.42 -6.77 9.63
N PRO A 13 -11.43 -6.07 8.47
CA PRO A 13 -12.30 -6.43 7.36
C PRO A 13 -11.99 -7.84 6.83
N VAL A 14 -13.03 -8.49 6.33
CA VAL A 14 -12.91 -9.74 5.56
C VAL A 14 -12.69 -9.36 4.09
N GLY A 15 -11.56 -9.76 3.54
CA GLY A 15 -11.21 -9.35 2.18
C GLY A 15 -11.04 -7.83 2.07
N SER A 16 -11.66 -7.23 1.04
CA SER A 16 -11.62 -5.79 0.80
C SER A 16 -12.97 -5.11 1.11
N TYR A 17 -13.54 -5.38 2.28
CA TYR A 17 -14.78 -4.74 2.74
C TYR A 17 -14.50 -3.30 3.19
N ASN A 18 -14.40 -2.38 2.23
CA ASN A 18 -13.97 -0.99 2.42
C ASN A 18 -14.99 0.06 1.95
N SER A 19 -16.17 -0.38 1.48
CA SER A 19 -17.23 0.48 0.96
C SER A 19 -18.27 0.84 2.03
N GLU A 20 -19.30 1.59 1.63
CA GLU A 20 -20.46 1.98 2.44
C GLU A 20 -21.23 0.79 3.04
N VAL A 21 -21.07 -0.40 2.47
CA VAL A 21 -21.61 -1.65 3.02
C VAL A 21 -20.57 -2.39 3.85
N GLY A 22 -19.33 -2.47 3.34
CA GLY A 22 -18.28 -3.27 3.96
C GLY A 22 -17.76 -2.71 5.28
N VAL A 23 -17.67 -1.38 5.41
CA VAL A 23 -17.22 -0.73 6.64
C VAL A 23 -18.22 -0.93 7.79
N PRO A 24 -19.52 -0.63 7.64
CA PRO A 24 -20.49 -0.93 8.69
C PRO A 24 -20.52 -2.40 9.09
N LEU A 25 -20.47 -3.32 8.14
CA LEU A 25 -20.42 -4.76 8.44
C LEU A 25 -19.19 -5.15 9.26
N THR A 26 -18.05 -4.45 9.05
CA THR A 26 -16.85 -4.67 9.85
C THR A 26 -17.00 -4.08 11.25
N VAL A 27 -17.56 -2.88 11.36
CA VAL A 27 -17.82 -2.20 12.64
C VAL A 27 -18.79 -3.02 13.51
N PHE A 28 -19.85 -3.57 12.93
CA PHE A 28 -20.84 -4.42 13.67
C PHE A 28 -20.24 -5.72 14.23
N ARG A 29 -19.05 -6.12 13.83
CA ARG A 29 -18.35 -7.27 14.42
C ARG A 29 -17.59 -6.91 15.69
N ALA A 30 -17.42 -5.63 15.98
CA ALA A 30 -16.83 -5.18 17.22
C ALA A 30 -17.81 -5.31 18.38
N ASP A 31 -17.31 -5.73 19.53
CA ASP A 31 -18.04 -5.86 20.79
C ASP A 31 -17.23 -5.28 21.96
N GLU A 32 -17.73 -5.39 23.18
CA GLU A 32 -17.08 -4.88 24.39
C GLU A 32 -15.69 -5.48 24.65
N SER A 33 -15.37 -6.65 24.10
CA SER A 33 -14.06 -7.29 24.20
C SER A 33 -13.06 -6.76 23.17
N THR A 34 -13.54 -6.11 22.11
CA THR A 34 -12.69 -5.61 21.01
C THR A 34 -11.79 -4.48 21.49
N ARG A 35 -10.49 -4.71 21.40
CA ARG A 35 -9.48 -3.70 21.74
C ARG A 35 -9.01 -2.90 20.51
N TYR A 36 -8.97 -3.53 19.37
CA TYR A 36 -8.53 -2.91 18.12
C TYR A 36 -9.54 -3.16 17.01
N LEU A 37 -10.00 -2.08 16.40
CA LEU A 37 -10.83 -2.09 15.21
C LEU A 37 -10.02 -1.51 14.05
N VAL A 38 -9.67 -2.33 13.07
CA VAL A 38 -8.93 -1.93 11.87
C VAL A 38 -9.91 -1.81 10.71
N ILE A 39 -10.00 -0.65 10.11
CA ILE A 39 -10.90 -0.35 9.00
C ILE A 39 -10.09 0.06 7.77
N GLU A 40 -10.45 -0.48 6.61
CA GLU A 40 -10.05 0.04 5.31
C GLU A 40 -11.19 0.87 4.73
N MET A 41 -10.91 2.07 4.27
CA MET A 41 -11.90 2.96 3.67
C MET A 41 -11.58 3.18 2.20
N GLY A 42 -12.44 2.70 1.32
CA GLY A 42 -12.44 2.95 -0.11
C GLY A 42 -13.38 4.08 -0.47
N ALA A 43 -13.18 4.68 -1.64
CA ALA A 43 -14.06 5.73 -2.13
C ALA A 43 -14.10 5.73 -3.66
N ASP A 44 -15.22 6.18 -4.22
CA ASP A 44 -15.49 6.42 -5.62
C ASP A 44 -16.00 7.85 -5.90
N HIS A 45 -16.38 8.60 -4.86
CA HIS A 45 -16.79 10.01 -4.95
C HIS A 45 -16.43 10.82 -3.69
N VAL A 46 -16.51 12.14 -3.81
CA VAL A 46 -16.31 13.08 -2.70
C VAL A 46 -17.41 12.90 -1.64
N GLY A 47 -17.04 12.86 -0.36
CA GLY A 47 -17.93 12.62 0.78
C GLY A 47 -17.96 11.16 1.27
N ASN A 48 -17.44 10.22 0.50
CA ASN A 48 -17.41 8.81 0.90
C ASN A 48 -16.57 8.56 2.16
N ILE A 49 -15.34 9.11 2.20
CA ILE A 49 -14.46 8.89 3.34
C ILE A 49 -15.00 9.60 4.57
N GLU A 50 -15.57 10.80 4.42
CA GLU A 50 -16.28 11.51 5.50
C GLU A 50 -17.39 10.66 6.09
N TYR A 51 -18.25 10.07 5.22
CA TYR A 51 -19.32 9.18 5.64
C TYR A 51 -18.80 7.97 6.42
N LEU A 52 -17.76 7.29 5.91
CA LEU A 52 -17.16 6.13 6.55
C LEU A 52 -16.45 6.47 7.86
N ALA A 53 -15.78 7.63 7.93
CA ALA A 53 -15.14 8.12 9.13
C ALA A 53 -16.17 8.47 10.22
N ASN A 54 -17.33 9.01 9.85
CA ASN A 54 -18.43 9.27 10.77
C ASN A 54 -19.08 8.00 11.33
N ILE A 55 -18.91 6.84 10.68
CA ILE A 55 -19.33 5.54 11.21
C ILE A 55 -18.26 4.94 12.13
N ALA A 56 -17.00 5.01 11.70
CA ALA A 56 -15.90 4.33 12.38
C ALA A 56 -15.27 5.14 13.52
N HIS A 57 -15.42 6.48 13.52
CA HIS A 57 -14.82 7.41 14.49
C HIS A 57 -13.33 7.10 14.77
N PRO A 58 -12.45 7.16 13.75
CA PRO A 58 -11.09 6.68 13.88
C PRO A 58 -10.26 7.51 14.87
N ASP A 59 -9.63 6.84 15.84
CA ASP A 59 -8.59 7.45 16.68
C ASP A 59 -7.30 7.65 15.90
N HIS A 60 -6.99 6.75 14.98
CA HIS A 60 -5.79 6.79 14.16
C HIS A 60 -6.13 6.61 12.69
N GLY A 61 -5.56 7.45 11.84
CA GLY A 61 -5.70 7.35 10.38
C GLY A 61 -4.36 7.24 9.66
N ALA A 62 -4.36 6.64 8.47
CA ALA A 62 -3.20 6.66 7.56
C ALA A 62 -3.62 6.95 6.13
N ILE A 63 -2.92 7.88 5.47
CA ILE A 63 -3.10 8.19 4.06
C ILE A 63 -1.80 7.87 3.33
N LEU A 64 -1.87 6.90 2.40
CA LEU A 64 -0.68 6.35 1.78
C LEU A 64 -0.31 7.04 0.47
N LYS A 65 -1.30 7.28 -0.39
CA LYS A 65 -1.04 7.79 -1.73
C LYS A 65 -2.29 8.35 -2.39
N VAL A 66 -2.09 9.37 -3.24
CA VAL A 66 -3.08 9.84 -4.22
C VAL A 66 -2.65 9.33 -5.59
N GLY A 67 -3.26 8.22 -6.02
CA GLY A 67 -3.05 7.65 -7.36
C GLY A 67 -4.06 8.16 -8.38
N THR A 68 -4.03 7.59 -9.58
CA THR A 68 -4.96 7.89 -10.68
C THR A 68 -6.07 6.83 -10.82
N ALA A 69 -6.10 5.83 -9.93
CA ALA A 69 -7.18 4.85 -9.90
C ALA A 69 -8.54 5.54 -9.74
N HIS A 70 -9.53 5.09 -10.53
CA HIS A 70 -10.89 5.67 -10.52
C HIS A 70 -10.97 7.16 -10.91
N ALA A 71 -9.88 7.74 -11.49
CA ALA A 71 -9.87 9.17 -11.84
C ALA A 71 -11.02 9.58 -12.80
N GLY A 72 -11.50 8.66 -13.64
CA GLY A 72 -12.67 8.88 -14.50
C GLY A 72 -13.96 9.07 -13.71
N GLU A 73 -14.19 8.26 -12.67
CA GLU A 73 -15.38 8.33 -11.81
C GLU A 73 -15.34 9.55 -10.89
N PHE A 74 -14.17 9.85 -10.33
CA PHE A 74 -13.97 11.03 -9.49
C PHE A 74 -14.00 12.36 -10.25
N GLY A 75 -13.94 12.36 -11.59
CA GLY A 75 -13.81 13.58 -12.36
C GLY A 75 -12.44 14.26 -12.20
N GLY A 76 -11.39 13.48 -11.90
CA GLY A 76 -10.01 13.95 -11.83
C GLY A 76 -9.28 13.64 -10.51
N VAL A 77 -7.95 13.75 -10.55
CA VAL A 77 -7.07 13.43 -9.43
C VAL A 77 -7.25 14.38 -8.24
N ASP A 78 -7.67 15.62 -8.48
CA ASP A 78 -7.89 16.60 -7.41
C ASP A 78 -9.10 16.22 -6.53
N ASN A 79 -10.11 15.59 -7.09
CA ASN A 79 -11.22 15.06 -6.31
C ASN A 79 -10.80 13.81 -5.52
N ILE A 80 -9.90 12.98 -6.03
CA ILE A 80 -9.31 11.87 -5.27
C ILE A 80 -8.53 12.41 -4.07
N GLU A 81 -7.71 13.47 -4.27
CA GLU A 81 -7.00 14.14 -3.20
C GLU A 81 -7.96 14.70 -2.15
N ARG A 82 -9.02 15.42 -2.60
CA ARG A 82 -10.03 15.97 -1.71
C ARG A 82 -10.69 14.89 -0.86
N THR A 83 -11.14 13.80 -1.48
CA THR A 83 -11.83 12.69 -0.81
C THR A 83 -10.94 11.96 0.18
N LYS A 84 -9.69 11.62 -0.22
CA LYS A 84 -8.75 10.98 0.73
C LYS A 84 -8.41 11.87 1.90
N GLY A 85 -8.36 13.19 1.70
CA GLY A 85 -8.15 14.17 2.75
C GLY A 85 -9.29 14.29 3.77
N GLU A 86 -10.50 13.81 3.45
CA GLU A 86 -11.62 13.71 4.40
C GLU A 86 -11.26 12.84 5.61
N LEU A 87 -10.36 11.85 5.44
CA LEU A 87 -9.84 11.09 6.58
C LEU A 87 -9.02 11.97 7.53
N ALA A 88 -8.26 12.93 7.00
CA ALA A 88 -7.49 13.85 7.84
C ALA A 88 -8.38 14.71 8.74
N GLU A 89 -9.56 15.06 8.27
CA GLU A 89 -10.59 15.79 9.03
C GLU A 89 -11.34 14.90 10.01
N GLY A 90 -11.52 13.60 9.64
CA GLY A 90 -12.31 12.63 10.41
C GLY A 90 -11.57 11.99 11.60
N VAL A 91 -10.23 12.11 11.67
CA VAL A 91 -9.45 11.57 12.81
C VAL A 91 -9.66 12.43 14.06
N GLN A 92 -9.91 11.76 15.21
CA GLN A 92 -10.15 12.43 16.47
C GLN A 92 -8.95 13.29 16.90
N PRO A 93 -9.15 14.49 17.49
CA PRO A 93 -8.07 15.40 17.91
C PRO A 93 -7.08 14.77 18.92
N THR A 94 -7.56 13.81 19.71
CA THR A 94 -6.76 13.06 20.69
C THR A 94 -6.01 11.87 20.08
N GLY A 95 -6.26 11.59 18.84
CA GLY A 95 -5.66 10.49 18.10
C GLY A 95 -4.38 10.87 17.34
N SER A 96 -4.17 10.32 16.16
CA SER A 96 -3.04 10.68 15.29
C SER A 96 -3.31 10.37 13.81
N LEU A 97 -2.69 11.16 12.93
CA LEU A 97 -2.71 10.94 11.49
C LEU A 97 -1.32 10.57 10.97
N ALA A 98 -1.23 9.48 10.21
CA ALA A 98 -0.02 9.07 9.52
C ALA A 98 -0.07 9.52 8.05
N LEU A 99 0.91 10.31 7.60
CA LEU A 99 0.98 10.83 6.24
C LEU A 99 2.26 10.39 5.53
N ASN A 100 2.11 9.92 4.30
CA ASN A 100 3.24 9.56 3.45
C ASN A 100 3.97 10.81 2.94
N ALA A 101 5.23 10.98 3.35
CA ALA A 101 6.08 12.09 2.96
C ALA A 101 6.66 11.96 1.54
N ASP A 102 6.47 10.81 0.88
CA ASP A 102 6.89 10.57 -0.50
C ASP A 102 5.81 10.98 -1.54
N ASP A 103 4.65 11.44 -1.07
CA ASP A 103 3.54 11.88 -1.93
C ASP A 103 3.14 13.33 -1.60
N GLU A 104 3.41 14.26 -2.52
CA GLU A 104 3.17 15.69 -2.35
C GLU A 104 1.68 16.01 -2.12
N ARG A 105 0.77 15.24 -2.73
CA ARG A 105 -0.67 15.44 -2.54
C ARG A 105 -1.10 15.01 -1.13
N VAL A 106 -0.49 13.93 -0.61
CA VAL A 106 -0.72 13.50 0.77
C VAL A 106 -0.17 14.53 1.77
N LEU A 107 1.00 15.11 1.51
CA LEU A 107 1.58 16.15 2.35
C LEU A 107 0.68 17.38 2.47
N ARG A 108 0.00 17.79 1.39
CA ARG A 108 -0.94 18.93 1.44
C ARG A 108 -2.13 18.71 2.39
N MET A 109 -2.50 17.45 2.66
CA MET A 109 -3.59 17.12 3.57
C MET A 109 -3.25 17.41 5.03
N ALA A 110 -1.98 17.64 5.36
CA ALA A 110 -1.55 17.98 6.73
C ALA A 110 -2.30 19.19 7.31
N SER A 111 -2.59 20.19 6.49
CA SER A 111 -3.32 21.40 6.91
C SER A 111 -4.81 21.15 7.24
N ARG A 112 -5.34 19.98 6.89
CA ARG A 112 -6.74 19.60 7.13
C ARG A 112 -6.90 18.82 8.44
N SER A 113 -5.81 18.38 9.08
CA SER A 113 -5.87 17.58 10.30
C SER A 113 -5.85 18.46 11.53
N VAL A 114 -6.71 18.13 12.50
CA VAL A 114 -6.66 18.64 13.88
C VAL A 114 -5.91 17.68 14.80
N ALA A 115 -5.69 16.45 14.38
CA ALA A 115 -4.93 15.46 15.12
C ALA A 115 -3.41 15.63 14.90
N PRO A 116 -2.56 15.25 15.88
CA PRO A 116 -1.12 15.19 15.71
C PRO A 116 -0.71 14.33 14.51
N ILE A 117 0.26 14.81 13.72
CA ILE A 117 0.73 14.12 12.53
C ILE A 117 2.05 13.41 12.80
N THR A 118 2.16 12.18 12.32
CA THR A 118 3.43 11.46 12.18
C THR A 118 3.63 11.16 10.71
N TYR A 119 4.72 11.64 10.13
CA TYR A 119 5.04 11.37 8.74
C TYR A 119 5.77 10.03 8.60
N PHE A 120 5.72 9.44 7.40
CA PHE A 120 6.51 8.25 7.06
C PHE A 120 6.97 8.30 5.62
N GLY A 121 8.08 7.63 5.32
CA GLY A 121 8.61 7.58 3.94
C GLY A 121 9.94 6.84 3.84
N VAL A 122 10.45 6.78 2.61
CA VAL A 122 11.73 6.13 2.30
C VAL A 122 12.86 7.15 2.39
N GLY A 123 13.93 6.78 3.14
CA GLY A 123 15.08 7.64 3.37
C GLY A 123 14.80 8.77 4.37
N GLU A 124 15.77 9.67 4.49
CA GLU A 124 15.64 10.88 5.28
C GLU A 124 14.78 11.91 4.55
N LYS A 125 13.90 12.59 5.29
CA LYS A 125 13.04 13.63 4.73
C LYS A 125 13.06 14.88 5.57
N THR A 126 12.84 16.00 4.91
CA THR A 126 12.69 17.32 5.54
C THR A 126 11.36 17.94 5.15
N ASP A 127 10.92 18.87 5.98
CA ASP A 127 9.78 19.73 5.70
C ASP A 127 10.08 20.76 4.59
N ALA A 128 9.12 21.60 4.28
CA ALA A 128 9.27 22.67 3.27
C ALA A 128 10.33 23.73 3.64
N ASN A 129 10.77 23.80 4.90
CA ASN A 129 11.81 24.70 5.39
C ASN A 129 13.19 24.00 5.42
N GLY A 130 13.28 22.74 4.97
CA GLY A 130 14.52 21.96 5.00
C GLY A 130 14.86 21.39 6.40
N GLN A 131 13.91 21.42 7.36
CA GLN A 131 14.11 20.86 8.68
C GLN A 131 13.61 19.40 8.73
N PRO A 132 14.31 18.51 9.44
CA PRO A 132 13.83 17.15 9.66
C PRO A 132 12.44 17.16 10.30
N TYR A 133 11.55 16.26 9.89
CA TYR A 133 10.27 16.09 10.56
C TYR A 133 10.49 15.65 12.02
N GLU A 134 9.83 16.30 12.95
CA GLU A 134 9.90 15.97 14.39
C GLU A 134 9.40 14.55 14.69
N ARG A 135 8.33 14.12 14.01
CA ARG A 135 7.73 12.80 14.13
C ARG A 135 7.78 12.10 12.77
N TYR A 136 8.77 11.24 12.60
CA TYR A 136 9.01 10.58 11.31
C TYR A 136 9.38 9.10 11.47
N VAL A 137 8.72 8.25 10.70
CA VAL A 137 9.02 6.82 10.56
C VAL A 137 9.70 6.59 9.21
N ALA A 138 10.93 6.11 9.21
CA ALA A 138 11.74 5.97 8.01
C ALA A 138 12.01 4.51 7.64
N ALA A 139 12.04 4.22 6.33
CA ALA A 139 12.74 3.06 5.79
C ALA A 139 14.11 3.50 5.29
N LEU A 140 15.16 3.15 6.01
CA LEU A 140 16.54 3.43 5.66
C LEU A 140 17.18 2.20 5.01
N ASN A 141 18.26 2.40 4.25
CA ASN A 141 19.05 1.31 3.65
C ASN A 141 18.19 0.31 2.83
N LEU A 142 17.13 0.81 2.19
CA LEU A 142 16.20 -0.01 1.42
C LEU A 142 16.92 -0.79 0.32
N ARG A 143 16.72 -2.08 0.30
CA ARG A 143 17.17 -3.00 -0.75
C ARG A 143 16.09 -4.02 -1.03
N THR A 144 16.18 -4.71 -2.15
CA THR A 144 15.26 -5.78 -2.51
C THR A 144 16.06 -7.06 -2.70
N THR A 145 15.57 -8.15 -2.11
CA THR A 145 16.17 -9.48 -2.24
C THR A 145 15.96 -10.06 -3.65
N ASP A 146 16.66 -11.14 -3.97
CA ASP A 146 16.45 -11.90 -5.22
C ASP A 146 15.02 -12.46 -5.34
N ALA A 147 14.36 -12.68 -4.21
CA ALA A 147 12.94 -13.07 -4.17
C ALA A 147 11.96 -11.90 -4.40
N GLY A 148 12.46 -10.68 -4.60
CA GLY A 148 11.64 -9.49 -4.83
C GLY A 148 11.06 -8.89 -3.55
N CYS A 149 11.52 -9.30 -2.37
CA CYS A 149 11.03 -8.82 -1.09
C CYS A 149 11.89 -7.65 -0.58
N PRO A 150 11.29 -6.56 -0.07
CA PRO A 150 12.05 -5.44 0.47
C PRO A 150 12.67 -5.78 1.83
N GLU A 151 13.91 -5.31 2.02
CA GLU A 151 14.63 -5.28 3.29
C GLU A 151 15.06 -3.85 3.58
N PHE A 152 14.91 -3.41 4.82
CA PHE A 152 15.26 -2.05 5.22
C PHE A 152 15.43 -1.94 6.74
N THR A 153 16.10 -0.89 7.19
CA THR A 153 16.14 -0.50 8.59
C THR A 153 14.93 0.40 8.87
N LEU A 154 13.99 -0.06 9.71
CA LEU A 154 12.88 0.76 10.21
C LEU A 154 13.40 1.64 11.35
N ARG A 155 13.34 2.96 11.18
CA ARG A 155 13.60 3.91 12.25
C ARG A 155 12.30 4.56 12.71
N LEU A 156 12.06 4.55 14.02
CA LEU A 156 10.90 5.14 14.66
C LEU A 156 11.19 6.57 15.18
N PRO A 157 10.16 7.37 15.53
CA PRO A 157 10.35 8.75 15.98
C PRO A 157 11.17 8.93 17.26
N ASP A 158 11.29 7.90 18.10
CA ASP A 158 12.13 7.87 19.28
C ASP A 158 13.62 7.57 18.99
N GLY A 159 13.96 7.42 17.71
CA GLY A 159 15.31 7.09 17.24
C GLY A 159 15.65 5.61 17.29
N SER A 160 14.77 4.74 17.77
CA SER A 160 15.01 3.29 17.77
C SER A 160 14.98 2.74 16.33
N GLU A 161 15.87 1.77 16.06
CA GLU A 161 16.05 1.16 14.74
C GLU A 161 15.88 -0.37 14.80
N TYR A 162 15.26 -0.92 13.78
CA TYR A 162 14.95 -2.34 13.66
C TYR A 162 15.14 -2.83 12.23
N GLU A 163 15.82 -3.98 12.06
CA GLU A 163 15.94 -4.60 10.74
C GLU A 163 14.63 -5.28 10.33
N ILE A 164 14.17 -4.95 9.14
CA ILE A 164 12.97 -5.52 8.52
C ILE A 164 13.39 -6.32 7.30
N SER A 165 13.02 -7.60 7.27
CA SER A 165 13.10 -8.48 6.10
C SER A 165 11.68 -8.96 5.78
N SER A 166 11.04 -8.28 4.84
CA SER A 166 9.63 -8.51 4.51
C SER A 166 9.46 -9.81 3.69
N GLN A 167 8.32 -10.45 3.87
CA GLN A 167 7.89 -11.59 3.03
C GLN A 167 6.96 -11.13 1.89
N LEU A 168 6.60 -9.85 1.82
CA LEU A 168 5.77 -9.28 0.77
C LEU A 168 6.62 -9.00 -0.47
N ILE A 169 6.14 -9.44 -1.63
CA ILE A 169 6.86 -9.25 -2.89
C ILE A 169 6.52 -7.90 -3.50
N GLY A 170 7.55 -7.11 -3.78
CA GLY A 170 7.44 -5.79 -4.41
C GLY A 170 7.79 -4.63 -3.47
N GLU A 171 8.64 -3.74 -3.94
CA GLU A 171 9.11 -2.56 -3.20
C GLU A 171 7.98 -1.61 -2.78
N HIS A 172 6.88 -1.57 -3.55
CA HIS A 172 5.70 -0.76 -3.22
C HIS A 172 5.07 -1.11 -1.86
N HIS A 173 5.33 -2.30 -1.31
CA HIS A 173 4.87 -2.67 0.03
C HIS A 173 5.60 -1.92 1.16
N VAL A 174 6.73 -1.27 0.88
CA VAL A 174 7.46 -0.50 1.91
C VAL A 174 6.57 0.57 2.51
N HIS A 175 5.86 1.35 1.69
CA HIS A 175 4.94 2.37 2.19
C HIS A 175 3.78 1.78 3.02
N ASN A 176 3.28 0.60 2.63
CA ASN A 176 2.24 -0.10 3.40
C ASN A 176 2.76 -0.55 4.78
N LEU A 177 4.01 -1.06 4.82
CA LEU A 177 4.67 -1.48 6.06
C LEU A 177 4.95 -0.27 6.96
N LEU A 178 5.42 0.84 6.40
CA LEU A 178 5.67 2.09 7.13
C LEU A 178 4.38 2.68 7.70
N ALA A 179 3.30 2.75 6.91
CA ALA A 179 2.00 3.20 7.39
C ALA A 179 1.50 2.35 8.56
N ALA A 180 1.60 1.01 8.43
CA ALA A 180 1.21 0.09 9.49
C ALA A 180 2.08 0.26 10.75
N ALA A 181 3.40 0.44 10.59
CA ALA A 181 4.32 0.73 11.69
C ALA A 181 3.98 2.04 12.39
N THR A 182 3.68 3.09 11.62
CA THR A 182 3.35 4.41 12.14
C THR A 182 2.07 4.40 12.98
N ILE A 183 1.01 3.77 12.47
CA ILE A 183 -0.25 3.59 13.23
C ILE A 183 0.01 2.80 14.51
N ALA A 184 0.75 1.70 14.45
CA ALA A 184 1.02 0.86 15.61
C ALA A 184 1.87 1.60 16.65
N TYR A 185 2.90 2.34 16.22
CA TYR A 185 3.72 3.17 17.10
C TYR A 185 2.88 4.24 17.81
N ASN A 186 2.04 4.96 17.06
CA ASN A 186 1.14 5.97 17.61
C ASN A 186 0.08 5.38 18.57
N SER A 187 -0.27 4.09 18.39
CA SER A 187 -1.15 3.34 19.30
C SER A 187 -0.41 2.76 20.53
N GLY A 188 0.88 3.10 20.73
CA GLY A 188 1.67 2.68 21.90
C GLY A 188 2.24 1.26 21.81
N ILE A 189 2.29 0.64 20.62
CA ILE A 189 2.96 -0.64 20.43
C ILE A 189 4.48 -0.43 20.37
N SER A 190 5.23 -1.23 21.09
CA SER A 190 6.70 -1.11 21.11
C SER A 190 7.32 -1.45 19.75
N GLY A 191 8.44 -0.81 19.42
CA GLY A 191 9.16 -1.01 18.16
C GLY A 191 9.55 -2.47 17.91
N GLU A 192 9.97 -3.21 18.96
CA GLU A 192 10.28 -4.64 18.85
C GLU A 192 9.08 -5.48 18.39
N LYS A 193 7.88 -5.18 18.91
CA LYS A 193 6.66 -5.89 18.54
C LYS A 193 6.23 -5.54 17.12
N ILE A 194 6.37 -4.25 16.73
CA ILE A 194 6.14 -3.78 15.38
C ILE A 194 7.08 -4.53 14.41
N ALA A 195 8.38 -4.48 14.63
CA ALA A 195 9.36 -5.13 13.77
C ALA A 195 9.13 -6.64 13.65
N ARG A 196 8.85 -7.32 14.78
CA ARG A 196 8.51 -8.75 14.79
C ARG A 196 7.30 -9.07 13.92
N ALA A 197 6.26 -8.23 13.98
CA ALA A 197 5.04 -8.42 13.18
C ALA A 197 5.27 -8.15 11.69
N LEU A 198 6.03 -7.10 11.35
CA LEU A 198 6.38 -6.76 9.97
C LEU A 198 7.22 -7.86 9.31
N ASN A 199 8.19 -8.42 10.01
CA ASN A 199 9.02 -9.54 9.53
C ASN A 199 8.22 -10.83 9.27
N LYS A 200 7.05 -10.99 9.91
CA LYS A 200 6.15 -12.12 9.72
C LYS A 200 4.98 -11.83 8.78
N ALA A 201 4.80 -10.57 8.40
CA ALA A 201 3.68 -10.18 7.56
C ALA A 201 3.78 -10.83 6.17
N ALA A 202 2.76 -11.59 5.82
CA ALA A 202 2.59 -12.19 4.51
C ALA A 202 1.34 -11.62 3.84
N ALA A 203 1.21 -11.82 2.53
CA ALA A 203 0.03 -11.40 1.77
C ALA A 203 -1.23 -12.09 2.35
N ALA A 204 -2.10 -11.29 2.97
CA ALA A 204 -3.34 -11.79 3.59
C ALA A 204 -4.49 -11.92 2.59
N SER A 205 -4.47 -11.15 1.51
CA SER A 205 -5.51 -11.14 0.49
C SER A 205 -5.10 -12.01 -0.69
N LYS A 206 -6.04 -12.85 -1.16
CA LYS A 206 -5.85 -13.65 -2.38
C LYS A 206 -5.65 -12.72 -3.59
N TRP A 207 -4.84 -13.16 -4.55
CA TRP A 207 -4.60 -12.48 -5.82
C TRP A 207 -3.97 -11.07 -5.70
N ARG A 208 -3.24 -10.80 -4.63
CA ARG A 208 -2.42 -9.61 -4.43
C ARG A 208 -0.97 -10.02 -4.27
N MET A 209 -0.20 -10.00 -5.37
CA MET A 209 1.19 -10.45 -5.46
C MET A 209 1.41 -11.85 -4.83
N ALA A 210 0.40 -12.72 -4.94
CA ALA A 210 0.45 -14.07 -4.37
C ALA A 210 1.42 -14.95 -5.17
N ARG A 211 2.50 -15.41 -4.53
CA ARG A 211 3.53 -16.25 -5.13
C ARG A 211 3.19 -17.72 -4.99
N THR A 212 3.39 -18.46 -6.08
CA THR A 212 3.34 -19.92 -6.12
C THR A 212 4.53 -20.43 -6.90
N ASP A 213 5.39 -21.22 -6.25
CA ASP A 213 6.50 -21.90 -6.89
C ASP A 213 6.05 -23.32 -7.27
N ARG A 214 6.08 -23.61 -8.58
CA ARG A 214 5.66 -24.88 -9.13
C ARG A 214 6.82 -25.89 -9.14
N ALA A 215 6.48 -27.17 -9.09
CA ALA A 215 7.47 -28.25 -9.12
C ALA A 215 8.30 -28.33 -10.42
N ASP A 216 7.80 -27.73 -11.51
CA ASP A 216 8.49 -27.62 -12.80
C ASP A 216 9.44 -26.42 -12.90
N GLY A 217 9.69 -25.72 -11.78
CA GLY A 217 10.60 -24.57 -11.71
C GLY A 217 9.97 -23.24 -12.14
N VAL A 218 8.68 -23.20 -12.47
CA VAL A 218 7.97 -21.96 -12.81
C VAL A 218 7.48 -21.28 -11.54
N THR A 219 7.82 -19.99 -11.37
CA THR A 219 7.23 -19.12 -10.36
C THR A 219 6.06 -18.36 -10.97
N VAL A 220 4.90 -18.47 -10.37
CA VAL A 220 3.68 -17.69 -10.72
C VAL A 220 3.43 -16.65 -9.66
N ILE A 221 3.29 -15.39 -10.08
CA ILE A 221 2.86 -14.29 -9.22
C ILE A 221 1.47 -13.87 -9.68
N ASN A 222 0.48 -14.10 -8.82
CA ASN A 222 -0.90 -13.75 -9.09
C ASN A 222 -1.26 -12.43 -8.42
N ASP A 223 -1.52 -11.40 -9.22
CA ASP A 223 -1.94 -10.05 -8.81
C ASP A 223 -3.27 -9.64 -9.49
N ALA A 224 -4.11 -10.63 -9.79
CA ALA A 224 -5.33 -10.46 -10.59
C ALA A 224 -6.54 -9.93 -9.81
N TYR A 225 -6.36 -9.39 -8.61
CA TYR A 225 -7.47 -8.84 -7.80
C TYR A 225 -8.07 -7.59 -8.44
N ASN A 226 -7.24 -6.67 -8.88
CA ASN A 226 -7.60 -5.43 -9.58
C ASN A 226 -6.42 -4.97 -10.43
N ALA A 227 -6.70 -4.13 -11.43
CA ALA A 227 -5.69 -3.53 -12.29
C ALA A 227 -5.93 -2.02 -12.43
N ASN A 228 -4.90 -1.24 -12.15
CA ASN A 228 -4.82 0.19 -12.45
C ASN A 228 -3.41 0.54 -12.92
N PRO A 229 -3.18 1.71 -13.53
CA PRO A 229 -1.90 2.07 -14.11
C PRO A 229 -0.71 1.96 -13.15
N GLU A 230 -0.87 2.35 -11.89
CA GLU A 230 0.20 2.32 -10.89
C GLU A 230 0.48 0.90 -10.42
N SER A 231 -0.55 0.10 -10.13
CA SER A 231 -0.38 -1.28 -9.66
C SER A 231 0.21 -2.16 -10.74
N MET A 232 -0.23 -2.01 -11.99
CA MET A 232 0.33 -2.70 -13.16
C MET A 232 1.81 -2.35 -13.36
N ALA A 233 2.15 -1.06 -13.28
CA ALA A 233 3.54 -0.63 -13.36
C ALA A 233 4.41 -1.18 -12.23
N ALA A 234 3.90 -1.24 -11.00
CA ALA A 234 4.59 -1.82 -9.85
C ALA A 234 4.83 -3.33 -10.03
N ALA A 235 3.80 -4.06 -10.46
CA ALA A 235 3.89 -5.50 -10.75
C ALA A 235 4.90 -5.80 -11.85
N LEU A 236 4.91 -5.02 -12.94
CA LEU A 236 5.88 -5.17 -14.03
C LEU A 236 7.32 -4.86 -13.58
N ARG A 237 7.54 -3.85 -12.73
CA ARG A 237 8.88 -3.59 -12.15
C ARG A 237 9.36 -4.77 -11.32
N THR A 238 8.49 -5.32 -10.48
CA THR A 238 8.79 -6.51 -9.68
C THR A 238 9.10 -7.72 -10.57
N LEU A 239 8.30 -7.97 -11.61
CA LEU A 239 8.55 -9.04 -12.58
C LEU A 239 9.90 -8.87 -13.29
N ALA A 240 10.22 -7.66 -13.76
CA ALA A 240 11.49 -7.36 -14.40
C ALA A 240 12.69 -7.57 -13.47
N GLN A 241 12.54 -7.21 -12.18
CA GLN A 241 13.57 -7.42 -11.17
C GLN A 241 13.82 -8.92 -10.92
N LEU A 242 12.77 -9.69 -10.72
CA LEU A 242 12.86 -11.15 -10.59
C LEU A 242 13.48 -11.80 -11.81
N GLY A 243 13.16 -11.30 -13.01
CA GLY A 243 13.74 -11.79 -14.27
C GLY A 243 15.24 -11.58 -14.42
N ARG A 244 15.83 -10.66 -13.64
CA ARG A 244 17.29 -10.42 -13.66
C ARG A 244 18.07 -11.42 -12.81
N THR A 245 17.40 -12.12 -11.90
CA THR A 245 18.05 -13.18 -11.12
C THR A 245 18.43 -14.33 -12.03
N VAL A 246 19.57 -14.97 -11.74
CA VAL A 246 20.12 -16.04 -12.56
C VAL A 246 19.53 -17.38 -12.10
N ASP A 247 19.00 -18.13 -13.03
CA ASP A 247 18.60 -19.51 -12.79
C ASP A 247 19.84 -20.37 -12.48
N PRO A 248 19.96 -20.96 -11.29
CA PRO A 248 21.12 -21.76 -10.91
C PRO A 248 21.35 -22.99 -11.82
N ALA A 249 20.30 -23.51 -12.46
CA ALA A 249 20.39 -24.69 -13.31
C ALA A 249 20.95 -24.37 -14.69
N THR A 250 20.66 -23.16 -15.21
CA THR A 250 21.03 -22.77 -16.58
C THR A 250 22.11 -21.71 -16.65
N GLY A 251 22.39 -21.01 -15.55
CA GLY A 251 23.29 -19.85 -15.52
C GLY A 251 22.79 -18.64 -16.31
N GLN A 252 21.52 -18.62 -16.72
CA GLN A 252 20.92 -17.54 -17.50
C GLN A 252 19.87 -16.79 -16.69
N PRO A 253 19.59 -15.51 -17.01
CA PRO A 253 18.47 -14.76 -16.43
C PRO A 253 17.14 -15.50 -16.69
N HIS A 254 16.21 -15.39 -15.73
CA HIS A 254 14.89 -15.99 -15.88
C HIS A 254 14.11 -15.34 -17.02
N ARG A 255 13.36 -16.15 -17.77
CA ARG A 255 12.39 -15.64 -18.76
C ARG A 255 11.16 -15.13 -18.04
N THR A 256 10.74 -13.92 -18.36
CA THR A 256 9.58 -13.26 -17.76
C THR A 256 8.38 -13.29 -18.69
N TRP A 257 7.21 -13.62 -18.16
CA TRP A 257 5.94 -13.62 -18.87
C TRP A 257 4.95 -12.75 -18.11
N ALA A 258 4.42 -11.72 -18.77
CA ALA A 258 3.33 -10.91 -18.24
C ALA A 258 2.01 -11.33 -18.90
N VAL A 259 1.01 -11.64 -18.09
CA VAL A 259 -0.38 -11.89 -18.52
C VAL A 259 -1.21 -10.75 -17.95
N LEU A 260 -1.64 -9.83 -18.81
CA LEU A 260 -2.26 -8.57 -18.40
C LEU A 260 -3.70 -8.50 -18.93
N GLY A 261 -4.63 -8.19 -18.03
CA GLY A 261 -6.02 -7.86 -18.34
C GLY A 261 -6.24 -6.38 -18.52
N ALA A 262 -7.48 -5.99 -18.81
CA ALA A 262 -7.88 -4.60 -18.92
C ALA A 262 -7.81 -3.86 -17.57
N MET A 263 -7.50 -2.58 -17.63
CA MET A 263 -7.66 -1.63 -16.55
C MET A 263 -8.98 -0.89 -16.74
N LEU A 264 -9.92 -1.11 -15.82
CA LEU A 264 -11.25 -0.51 -15.88
C LEU A 264 -11.29 0.89 -15.24
N GLU A 265 -12.38 1.62 -15.48
CA GLU A 265 -12.70 2.90 -14.81
C GLU A 265 -11.70 4.05 -15.10
N LEU A 266 -11.00 3.97 -16.22
CA LEU A 266 -10.04 5.01 -16.65
C LEU A 266 -10.67 6.13 -17.48
N GLY A 267 -11.95 5.99 -17.89
CA GLY A 267 -12.63 6.97 -18.75
C GLY A 267 -11.86 7.22 -20.06
N ASP A 268 -11.74 8.48 -20.45
CA ASP A 268 -11.07 8.89 -21.70
C ASP A 268 -9.57 8.57 -21.73
N ALA A 269 -8.94 8.37 -20.55
CA ALA A 269 -7.53 8.01 -20.45
C ALA A 269 -7.24 6.52 -20.73
N SER A 270 -8.27 5.69 -20.95
CA SER A 270 -8.13 4.24 -21.06
C SER A 270 -7.10 3.83 -22.11
N VAL A 271 -7.21 4.35 -23.34
CA VAL A 271 -6.32 4.01 -24.47
C VAL A 271 -4.87 4.41 -24.15
N GLU A 272 -4.67 5.64 -23.66
CA GLU A 272 -3.34 6.17 -23.34
C GLU A 272 -2.65 5.36 -22.24
N GLU A 273 -3.39 4.99 -21.19
CA GLU A 273 -2.86 4.24 -20.06
C GLU A 273 -2.54 2.78 -20.43
N HIS A 274 -3.37 2.11 -21.24
CA HIS A 274 -3.04 0.78 -21.76
C HIS A 274 -1.80 0.79 -22.65
N ASP A 275 -1.68 1.78 -23.57
CA ASP A 275 -0.48 1.97 -24.39
C ASP A 275 0.77 2.27 -23.52
N ARG A 276 0.63 3.08 -22.46
CA ARG A 276 1.71 3.35 -21.51
C ARG A 276 2.21 2.07 -20.83
N ILE A 277 1.31 1.19 -20.41
CA ILE A 277 1.67 -0.11 -19.82
C ILE A 277 2.34 -1.01 -20.86
N GLY A 278 1.83 -1.07 -22.08
CA GLY A 278 2.47 -1.81 -23.19
C GLY A 278 3.90 -1.35 -23.46
N ARG A 279 4.13 -0.04 -23.52
CA ARG A 279 5.49 0.54 -23.65
C ARG A 279 6.37 0.19 -22.44
N LEU A 280 5.81 0.12 -21.24
CA LEU A 280 6.55 -0.24 -20.04
C LEU A 280 7.03 -1.69 -20.09
N VAL A 281 6.22 -2.64 -20.58
CA VAL A 281 6.61 -4.04 -20.81
C VAL A 281 7.86 -4.13 -21.69
N VAL A 282 7.87 -3.36 -22.80
CA VAL A 282 9.04 -3.31 -23.71
C VAL A 282 10.26 -2.70 -23.04
N ARG A 283 10.10 -1.54 -22.36
CA ARG A 283 11.22 -0.85 -21.67
C ARG A 283 11.85 -1.70 -20.56
N MET A 284 11.05 -2.54 -19.90
CA MET A 284 11.51 -3.45 -18.85
C MET A 284 12.07 -4.77 -19.37
N ASN A 285 12.11 -4.94 -20.69
CA ASN A 285 12.61 -6.17 -21.33
C ASN A 285 11.90 -7.44 -20.84
N ILE A 286 10.58 -7.36 -20.65
CA ILE A 286 9.76 -8.53 -20.34
C ILE A 286 9.73 -9.45 -21.56
N SER A 287 10.07 -10.74 -21.36
CA SER A 287 10.32 -11.68 -22.46
C SER A 287 9.07 -11.97 -23.30
N LYS A 288 7.90 -12.04 -22.68
CA LYS A 288 6.61 -12.31 -23.33
C LYS A 288 5.49 -11.51 -22.68
N LEU A 289 4.57 -11.02 -23.51
CA LEU A 289 3.31 -10.40 -23.10
C LEU A 289 2.14 -11.18 -23.69
N ILE A 290 1.16 -11.48 -22.85
CA ILE A 290 -0.16 -11.97 -23.23
C ILE A 290 -1.17 -10.93 -22.78
N ALA A 291 -1.86 -10.31 -23.73
CA ALA A 291 -2.95 -9.37 -23.46
C ALA A 291 -4.28 -10.15 -23.46
N VAL A 292 -5.11 -9.91 -22.45
CA VAL A 292 -6.40 -10.57 -22.26
C VAL A 292 -7.51 -9.53 -22.19
N GLY A 293 -8.47 -9.64 -23.11
CA GLY A 293 -9.60 -8.69 -23.24
C GLY A 293 -9.45 -7.77 -24.45
N ASP A 294 -10.56 -7.20 -24.89
CA ASP A 294 -10.59 -6.38 -26.10
C ASP A 294 -9.98 -4.99 -25.89
N GLU A 295 -10.07 -4.46 -24.70
CA GLU A 295 -9.52 -3.15 -24.30
C GLU A 295 -7.98 -3.15 -24.19
N THR A 296 -7.34 -4.33 -24.29
CA THR A 296 -5.88 -4.47 -24.22
C THR A 296 -5.19 -4.55 -25.58
N LYS A 297 -5.93 -4.38 -26.69
CA LYS A 297 -5.43 -4.47 -28.08
C LYS A 297 -4.78 -3.17 -28.54
#